data_c4233a6a1a15308e6ca8290855550e41
#
_entry.id   c4233a6a1a15308e6ca8290855550e41
#
_cell.length_a   1.000
_cell.length_b   1.000
_cell.length_c   1.000
_cell.angle_alpha   90.00
_cell.angle_beta   90.00
_cell.angle_gamma   90.00
#
_symmetry.space_group_name_H-M   'P 1'
#
loop_
_entity.id
_entity.type
_entity.pdbx_description
1 polymer ?
#
loop_
_entity_poly.entity_id
_entity_poly.type
_entity_poly.pdbx_seq_one_letter_code
_entity_poly.pdbx_strand_id
1 'polypeptide(L)'
;NANYAWILHMLSKLSENGIAGFVLAKGSLTSNSSNEGEIRKKLIENNLVDCIVNLPAKLFFNTQIPACLWFIKKNRARNDILFIDARNLGHLINRRNKDFSPEDIEKVASTYHNWKVKENYEDIKGFCKSASLEEVRELNYVLTPGRYVGLEDSEDEFDFKERFESLQNELINQMKEEQSLNDRILANLAKVSNSGCEANFPVKVNLVAVDER
;
A
#
# COMPACT_ATOMS: atom_id res chain seq x y z
N ASN A 1 7.46 -9.08 -16.47
CA ASN A 1 6.52 -8.01 -16.14
C ASN A 1 6.67 -6.88 -17.16
N ALA A 2 5.58 -6.44 -17.79
CA ALA A 2 5.60 -5.49 -18.89
C ALA A 2 5.52 -4.01 -18.44
N ASN A 3 5.40 -3.72 -17.15
CA ASN A 3 5.18 -2.35 -16.66
C ASN A 3 6.23 -1.37 -17.18
N TYR A 4 7.50 -1.71 -17.03
CA TYR A 4 8.59 -0.83 -17.48
C TYR A 4 8.75 -0.74 -18.99
N ALA A 5 8.33 -1.77 -19.73
CA ALA A 5 8.26 -1.68 -21.18
C ALA A 5 7.23 -0.61 -21.63
N TRP A 6 6.08 -0.55 -20.96
CA TRP A 6 5.09 0.49 -21.20
C TRP A 6 5.58 1.87 -20.80
N ILE A 7 6.25 2.03 -19.66
CA ILE A 7 6.84 3.31 -19.24
C ILE A 7 7.82 3.81 -20.32
N LEU A 8 8.75 2.96 -20.75
CA LEU A 8 9.74 3.31 -21.76
C LEU A 8 9.09 3.62 -23.11
N HIS A 9 8.04 2.88 -23.48
CA HIS A 9 7.30 3.16 -24.71
C HIS A 9 6.61 4.53 -24.66
N MET A 10 5.92 4.86 -23.58
CA MET A 10 5.28 6.17 -23.39
C MET A 10 6.32 7.29 -23.39
N LEU A 11 7.44 7.10 -22.70
CA LEU A 11 8.54 8.06 -22.69
C LEU A 11 9.12 8.32 -24.09
N SER A 12 9.25 7.27 -24.92
CA SER A 12 9.76 7.40 -26.30
C SER A 12 8.83 8.21 -27.20
N LYS A 13 7.53 8.24 -26.90
CA LYS A 13 6.52 8.99 -27.65
C LYS A 13 6.26 10.39 -27.10
N LEU A 14 6.80 10.69 -25.92
CA LEU A 14 6.58 11.97 -25.27
C LEU A 14 7.35 13.08 -26.00
N SER A 15 6.68 14.19 -26.28
CA SER A 15 7.34 15.39 -26.80
C SER A 15 8.27 16.02 -25.76
N GLU A 16 9.13 16.95 -26.18
CA GLU A 16 10.14 17.55 -25.30
C GLU A 16 9.54 18.23 -24.05
N ASN A 17 8.39 18.88 -24.18
CA ASN A 17 7.69 19.53 -23.09
C ASN A 17 6.46 18.75 -22.61
N GLY A 18 6.28 17.52 -23.11
CA GLY A 18 5.12 16.68 -22.81
C GLY A 18 5.18 16.11 -21.39
N ILE A 19 4.00 15.77 -20.90
CA ILE A 19 3.81 14.99 -19.68
C ILE A 19 2.94 13.78 -20.00
N ALA A 20 3.26 12.63 -19.44
CA ALA A 20 2.42 11.43 -19.51
C ALA A 20 1.98 11.03 -18.11
N GLY A 21 0.66 10.82 -17.95
CA GLY A 21 0.06 10.26 -16.73
C GLY A 21 -0.55 8.91 -17.06
N PHE A 22 -0.26 7.89 -16.25
CA PHE A 22 -0.77 6.54 -16.47
C PHE A 22 -0.88 5.76 -15.17
N VAL A 23 -1.73 4.72 -15.19
CA VAL A 23 -2.00 3.85 -14.05
C VAL A 23 -1.17 2.57 -14.16
N LEU A 24 -0.50 2.20 -13.08
CA LEU A 24 0.19 0.92 -12.96
C LEU A 24 -0.14 0.21 -11.65
N ALA A 25 0.09 -1.09 -11.61
CA ALA A 25 0.05 -1.84 -10.37
C ALA A 25 1.13 -1.34 -9.40
N LYS A 26 0.82 -1.31 -8.11
CA LYS A 26 1.69 -0.80 -7.05
C LYS A 26 3.08 -1.48 -7.00
N GLY A 27 3.18 -2.74 -7.45
CA GLY A 27 4.46 -3.44 -7.57
C GLY A 27 5.48 -2.73 -8.47
N SER A 28 5.06 -1.88 -9.41
CA SER A 28 5.95 -1.09 -10.26
C SER A 28 6.84 -0.13 -9.45
N LEU A 29 6.42 0.28 -8.26
CA LEU A 29 7.14 1.23 -7.41
C LEU A 29 8.37 0.62 -6.71
N THR A 30 8.40 -0.72 -6.56
CA THR A 30 9.40 -1.41 -5.74
C THR A 30 10.07 -2.60 -6.42
N SER A 31 9.49 -3.12 -7.51
CA SER A 31 9.99 -4.31 -8.18
C SER A 31 11.45 -4.18 -8.63
N ASN A 32 12.23 -5.22 -8.37
CA ASN A 32 13.61 -5.38 -8.87
C ASN A 32 13.73 -6.56 -9.82
N SER A 33 12.63 -7.26 -10.12
CA SER A 33 12.60 -8.39 -11.03
C SER A 33 13.02 -7.97 -12.44
N SER A 34 13.73 -8.85 -13.16
CA SER A 34 14.08 -8.60 -14.57
C SER A 34 14.73 -7.24 -14.82
N ASN A 35 15.57 -6.77 -13.91
CA ASN A 35 16.29 -5.50 -14.01
C ASN A 35 15.41 -4.22 -13.94
N GLU A 36 14.17 -4.35 -13.46
CA GLU A 36 13.24 -3.21 -13.33
C GLU A 36 13.78 -2.13 -12.39
N GLY A 37 14.50 -2.53 -11.33
CA GLY A 37 15.15 -1.59 -10.40
C GLY A 37 16.15 -0.66 -11.09
N GLU A 38 16.97 -1.18 -12.01
CA GLU A 38 17.94 -0.38 -12.75
C GLU A 38 17.27 0.56 -13.76
N ILE A 39 16.18 0.13 -14.38
CA ILE A 39 15.39 1.01 -15.25
C ILE A 39 14.78 2.14 -14.44
N ARG A 40 14.19 1.84 -13.26
CA ARG A 40 13.62 2.83 -12.35
C ARG A 40 14.67 3.84 -11.92
N LYS A 41 15.84 3.37 -11.48
CA LYS A 41 16.98 4.21 -11.14
C LYS A 41 17.34 5.16 -12.27
N LYS A 42 17.47 4.66 -13.50
CA LYS A 42 17.79 5.49 -14.67
C LYS A 42 16.71 6.56 -14.95
N LEU A 43 15.43 6.23 -14.80
CA LEU A 43 14.34 7.19 -14.96
C LEU A 43 14.45 8.33 -13.94
N ILE A 44 14.77 8.01 -12.70
CA ILE A 44 14.92 8.97 -11.59
C ILE A 44 16.17 9.83 -11.79
N GLU A 45 17.32 9.21 -12.04
CA GLU A 45 18.59 9.94 -12.26
C GLU A 45 18.56 10.84 -13.49
N ASN A 46 17.79 10.50 -14.51
CA ASN A 46 17.56 11.38 -15.67
C ASN A 46 16.43 12.40 -15.45
N ASN A 47 15.98 12.57 -14.21
CA ASN A 47 14.96 13.55 -13.84
C ASN A 47 13.65 13.44 -14.64
N LEU A 48 13.19 12.22 -14.91
CA LEU A 48 12.01 11.96 -15.74
C LEU A 48 10.73 11.70 -14.92
N VAL A 49 10.85 11.33 -13.63
CA VAL A 49 9.71 11.08 -12.74
C VAL A 49 9.26 12.39 -12.10
N ASP A 50 8.02 12.81 -12.37
CA ASP A 50 7.46 14.08 -11.89
C ASP A 50 6.68 13.92 -10.59
N CYS A 51 5.70 13.00 -10.59
CA CYS A 51 4.87 12.74 -9.43
C CYS A 51 4.45 11.28 -9.37
N ILE A 52 4.29 10.76 -8.18
CA ILE A 52 3.73 9.43 -7.88
C ILE A 52 2.56 9.57 -6.92
N VAL A 53 1.39 9.08 -7.32
CA VAL A 53 0.20 9.06 -6.45
C VAL A 53 -0.17 7.62 -6.14
N ASN A 54 -0.27 7.29 -4.86
CA ASN A 54 -0.71 5.99 -4.38
C ASN A 54 -2.24 6.01 -4.23
N LEU A 55 -2.93 5.13 -4.94
CA LEU A 55 -4.39 5.07 -4.94
C LEU A 55 -4.92 4.05 -3.90
N PRO A 56 -6.15 4.23 -3.40
CA PRO A 56 -6.79 3.26 -2.53
C PRO A 56 -7.06 1.94 -3.26
N ALA A 57 -7.19 0.86 -2.49
CA ALA A 57 -7.72 -0.39 -3.00
C ALA A 57 -9.21 -0.24 -3.36
N LYS A 58 -9.72 -1.14 -4.18
CA LYS A 58 -11.14 -1.23 -4.59
C LYS A 58 -11.64 -0.08 -5.48
N LEU A 59 -10.74 0.73 -6.05
CA LEU A 59 -11.11 1.85 -6.93
C LEU A 59 -11.56 1.39 -8.33
N PHE A 60 -11.14 0.19 -8.76
CA PHE A 60 -11.44 -0.35 -10.08
C PHE A 60 -12.48 -1.46 -10.02
N PHE A 61 -13.43 -1.50 -10.99
CA PHE A 61 -14.52 -2.48 -11.00
C PHE A 61 -14.04 -3.93 -11.05
N ASN A 62 -13.00 -4.20 -11.82
CA ASN A 62 -12.53 -5.56 -12.11
C ASN A 62 -11.45 -6.05 -11.16
N THR A 63 -10.91 -5.21 -10.29
CA THR A 63 -9.86 -5.59 -9.37
C THR A 63 -9.92 -4.78 -8.09
N GLN A 64 -9.63 -5.46 -6.98
CA GLN A 64 -9.49 -4.80 -5.68
C GLN A 64 -8.04 -4.43 -5.35
N ILE A 65 -7.12 -4.72 -6.27
CA ILE A 65 -5.69 -4.46 -6.08
C ILE A 65 -5.45 -2.95 -6.10
N PRO A 66 -4.69 -2.41 -5.13
CA PRO A 66 -4.33 -1.00 -5.14
C PRO A 66 -3.41 -0.69 -6.33
N ALA A 67 -3.66 0.43 -6.99
CA ALA A 67 -2.86 0.94 -8.08
C ALA A 67 -2.12 2.22 -7.69
N CYS A 68 -1.29 2.70 -8.59
CA CYS A 68 -0.63 4.00 -8.48
C CYS A 68 -0.68 4.76 -9.81
N LEU A 69 -0.66 6.08 -9.72
CA LEU A 69 -0.46 6.94 -10.87
C LEU A 69 1.01 7.31 -10.96
N TRP A 70 1.53 7.23 -12.17
CA TRP A 70 2.82 7.73 -12.54
C TRP A 70 2.66 8.95 -13.42
N PHE A 71 3.40 10.01 -13.11
CA PHE A 71 3.56 11.15 -13.99
C PHE A 71 5.03 11.25 -14.39
N ILE A 72 5.29 11.16 -15.69
CA ILE A 72 6.63 11.34 -16.25
C ILE A 72 6.64 12.55 -17.17
N LYS A 73 7.74 13.29 -17.13
CA LYS A 73 7.92 14.51 -17.91
C LYS A 73 9.36 14.65 -18.34
N LYS A 74 9.59 15.05 -19.61
CA LYS A 74 10.89 15.51 -20.09
C LYS A 74 11.13 16.96 -19.68
N ASN A 75 12.39 17.38 -19.71
CA ASN A 75 12.82 18.77 -19.49
C ASN A 75 12.20 19.41 -18.22
N ARG A 76 12.29 18.69 -17.09
CA ARG A 76 11.84 19.23 -15.80
C ARG A 76 12.82 20.28 -15.29
N ALA A 77 12.27 21.41 -14.80
CA ALA A 77 13.05 22.45 -14.16
C ALA A 77 13.37 22.14 -12.69
N ARG A 78 12.76 21.09 -12.13
CA ARG A 78 12.89 20.67 -10.72
C ARG A 78 13.59 19.33 -10.65
N ASN A 79 14.31 19.06 -9.57
CA ASN A 79 14.99 17.78 -9.31
C ASN A 79 14.32 16.97 -8.19
N ASP A 80 13.26 17.50 -7.59
CA ASP A 80 12.44 16.85 -6.56
C ASP A 80 11.29 16.04 -7.22
N ILE A 81 10.79 15.04 -6.52
CA ILE A 81 9.66 14.21 -6.93
C ILE A 81 8.53 14.40 -5.93
N LEU A 82 7.33 14.69 -6.42
CA LEU A 82 6.16 14.76 -5.56
C LEU A 82 5.60 13.37 -5.28
N PHE A 83 5.43 13.05 -4.03
CA PHE A 83 4.75 11.84 -3.55
C PHE A 83 3.43 12.22 -2.89
N ILE A 84 2.33 11.60 -3.34
CA ILE A 84 1.01 11.77 -2.75
C ILE A 84 0.49 10.39 -2.33
N ASP A 85 0.09 10.25 -1.08
CA ASP A 85 -0.53 9.03 -0.57
C ASP A 85 -2.04 9.22 -0.39
N ALA A 86 -2.80 8.86 -1.41
CA ALA A 86 -4.25 8.95 -1.43
C ALA A 86 -4.96 7.67 -0.95
N ARG A 87 -4.25 6.73 -0.29
CA ARG A 87 -4.83 5.44 0.14
C ARG A 87 -6.03 5.60 1.08
N ASN A 88 -6.02 6.64 1.90
CA ASN A 88 -7.06 6.90 2.89
C ASN A 88 -8.24 7.72 2.31
N LEU A 89 -8.12 8.22 1.09
CA LEU A 89 -9.19 8.93 0.40
C LEU A 89 -10.24 7.97 -0.20
N GLY A 90 -11.36 8.55 -0.57
CA GLY A 90 -12.49 7.84 -1.17
C GLY A 90 -13.40 7.16 -0.14
N HIS A 91 -14.64 6.96 -0.55
CA HIS A 91 -15.69 6.33 0.23
C HIS A 91 -16.15 5.01 -0.41
N LEU A 92 -16.70 4.11 0.38
CA LEU A 92 -17.25 2.85 -0.13
C LEU A 92 -18.63 3.09 -0.74
N ILE A 93 -18.77 2.80 -2.04
CA ILE A 93 -20.10 2.75 -2.70
C ILE A 93 -20.78 1.40 -2.50
N ASN A 94 -19.99 0.35 -2.25
CA ASN A 94 -20.46 -0.98 -1.87
C ASN A 94 -19.32 -1.77 -1.19
N ARG A 95 -19.56 -3.03 -0.80
CA ARG A 95 -18.54 -3.88 -0.15
C ARG A 95 -17.27 -4.08 -0.98
N ARG A 96 -17.34 -3.95 -2.30
CA ARG A 96 -16.25 -4.28 -3.23
C ARG A 96 -15.60 -3.06 -3.84
N ASN A 97 -16.28 -1.91 -3.90
CA ASN A 97 -15.83 -0.75 -4.65
C ASN A 97 -15.82 0.52 -3.81
N LYS A 98 -14.78 1.32 -4.02
CA LYS A 98 -14.63 2.70 -3.58
C LYS A 98 -14.80 3.66 -4.75
N ASP A 99 -15.17 4.90 -4.44
CA ASP A 99 -15.15 6.01 -5.37
C ASP A 99 -14.53 7.23 -4.71
N PHE A 100 -13.99 8.13 -5.51
CA PHE A 100 -13.51 9.43 -5.05
C PHE A 100 -14.64 10.44 -5.09
N SER A 101 -14.75 11.22 -4.04
CA SER A 101 -15.59 12.41 -4.07
C SER A 101 -14.93 13.51 -4.93
N PRO A 102 -15.68 14.51 -5.39
CA PRO A 102 -15.09 15.68 -6.05
C PRO A 102 -14.03 16.38 -5.19
N GLU A 103 -14.23 16.40 -3.87
CA GLU A 103 -13.29 16.99 -2.90
C GLU A 103 -11.98 16.17 -2.82
N ASP A 104 -12.06 14.83 -2.89
CA ASP A 104 -10.87 13.97 -2.92
C ASP A 104 -10.03 14.22 -4.17
N ILE A 105 -10.71 14.34 -5.32
CA ILE A 105 -10.06 14.65 -6.60
C ILE A 105 -9.40 16.02 -6.55
N GLU A 106 -10.14 17.03 -6.07
CA GLU A 106 -9.63 18.40 -5.95
C GLU A 106 -8.45 18.47 -5.01
N LYS A 107 -8.47 17.75 -3.87
CA LYS A 107 -7.37 17.70 -2.93
C LYS A 107 -6.07 17.16 -3.58
N VAL A 108 -6.16 16.09 -4.37
CA VAL A 108 -5.00 15.53 -5.07
C VAL A 108 -4.55 16.46 -6.19
N ALA A 109 -5.48 17.00 -6.99
CA ALA A 109 -5.19 17.87 -8.13
C ALA A 109 -4.57 19.20 -7.68
N SER A 110 -5.17 19.87 -6.69
CA SER A 110 -4.66 21.14 -6.17
C SER A 110 -3.26 20.97 -5.54
N THR A 111 -3.02 19.88 -4.80
CA THR A 111 -1.69 19.56 -4.28
C THR A 111 -0.63 19.49 -5.38
N TYR A 112 -0.94 18.77 -6.46
CA TYR A 112 -0.03 18.68 -7.62
C TYR A 112 0.18 20.03 -8.29
N HIS A 113 -0.89 20.80 -8.52
CA HIS A 113 -0.80 22.11 -9.17
C HIS A 113 -0.03 23.13 -8.32
N ASN A 114 -0.33 23.23 -7.03
CA ASN A 114 0.36 24.12 -6.08
C ASN A 114 1.86 23.78 -6.01
N TRP A 115 2.21 22.49 -5.91
CA TRP A 115 3.60 22.05 -5.96
C TRP A 115 4.29 22.49 -7.26
N LYS A 116 3.59 22.38 -8.40
CA LYS A 116 4.16 22.68 -9.71
C LYS A 116 4.44 24.16 -9.90
N VAL A 117 3.56 25.04 -9.45
CA VAL A 117 3.72 26.50 -9.53
C VAL A 117 4.54 27.08 -8.36
N LYS A 118 4.85 26.30 -7.34
CA LYS A 118 5.52 26.69 -6.10
C LYS A 118 4.74 27.73 -5.28
N GLU A 119 3.44 27.70 -5.38
CA GLU A 119 2.54 28.59 -4.64
C GLU A 119 1.63 27.75 -3.75
N ASN A 120 1.53 28.11 -2.47
CA ASN A 120 0.65 27.46 -1.49
C ASN A 120 0.85 25.94 -1.36
N TYR A 121 2.08 25.44 -1.60
CA TYR A 121 2.44 24.05 -1.39
C TYR A 121 3.22 23.89 -0.10
N GLU A 122 2.79 22.96 0.72
CA GLU A 122 3.49 22.50 1.92
C GLU A 122 3.46 20.98 1.98
N ASP A 123 4.51 20.38 2.53
CA ASP A 123 4.54 18.97 2.84
C ASP A 123 3.55 18.68 3.96
N ILE A 124 2.66 17.68 3.75
CA ILE A 124 1.65 17.27 4.73
C ILE A 124 1.95 15.85 5.15
N LYS A 125 2.28 15.64 6.43
CA LYS A 125 2.54 14.31 6.98
C LYS A 125 1.35 13.37 6.72
N GLY A 126 1.66 12.13 6.35
CA GLY A 126 0.66 11.13 5.99
C GLY A 126 -0.01 11.31 4.63
N PHE A 127 0.16 12.47 3.95
CA PHE A 127 -0.53 12.74 2.69
C PHE A 127 0.39 13.10 1.52
N CYS A 128 1.24 14.11 1.62
CA CYS A 128 2.11 14.49 0.50
C CYS A 128 3.47 14.98 0.95
N LYS A 129 4.48 14.75 0.12
CA LYS A 129 5.85 15.24 0.33
C LYS A 129 6.56 15.44 -1.00
N SER A 130 7.28 16.54 -1.11
CA SER A 130 8.25 16.80 -2.17
C SER A 130 9.62 16.29 -1.73
N ALA A 131 10.05 15.14 -2.24
CA ALA A 131 11.32 14.54 -1.85
C ALA A 131 12.42 14.91 -2.81
N SER A 132 13.60 15.22 -2.27
CA SER A 132 14.81 15.45 -3.02
C SER A 132 15.34 14.18 -3.67
N LEU A 133 16.21 14.32 -4.67
CA LEU A 133 16.86 13.17 -5.30
C LEU A 133 17.75 12.41 -4.31
N GLU A 134 18.36 13.10 -3.34
CA GLU A 134 19.16 12.49 -2.27
C GLU A 134 18.31 11.57 -1.41
N GLU A 135 17.16 12.02 -0.95
CA GLU A 135 16.21 11.18 -0.18
C GLU A 135 15.77 9.95 -0.97
N VAL A 136 15.55 10.09 -2.27
CA VAL A 136 15.15 8.96 -3.12
C VAL A 136 16.29 7.95 -3.28
N ARG A 137 17.55 8.41 -3.35
CA ARG A 137 18.74 7.55 -3.36
C ARG A 137 18.91 6.78 -2.06
N GLU A 138 18.75 7.45 -0.92
CA GLU A 138 18.83 6.85 0.43
C GLU A 138 17.79 5.73 0.59
N LEU A 139 16.62 5.88 0.00
CA LEU A 139 15.57 4.85 -0.03
C LEU A 139 15.71 3.84 -1.18
N ASN A 140 16.92 3.71 -1.77
CA ASN A 140 17.21 2.74 -2.84
C ASN A 140 16.25 2.85 -4.04
N TYR A 141 15.91 4.08 -4.42
CA TYR A 141 15.04 4.38 -5.57
C TYR A 141 13.64 3.72 -5.48
N VAL A 142 13.18 3.40 -4.30
CA VAL A 142 11.81 2.92 -4.06
C VAL A 142 10.87 4.11 -4.13
N LEU A 143 9.82 4.03 -4.97
CA LEU A 143 8.89 5.13 -5.21
C LEU A 143 7.54 5.00 -4.46
N THR A 144 7.51 4.26 -3.36
CA THR A 144 6.27 4.10 -2.57
C THR A 144 6.01 5.35 -1.74
N PRO A 145 4.94 6.15 -2.01
CA PRO A 145 4.68 7.42 -1.33
C PRO A 145 4.68 7.33 0.19
N GLY A 146 4.10 6.28 0.78
CA GLY A 146 4.07 6.11 2.24
C GLY A 146 5.43 6.04 2.93
N ARG A 147 6.54 5.86 2.18
CA ARG A 147 7.90 5.93 2.75
C ARG A 147 8.41 7.35 2.89
N TYR A 148 7.83 8.29 2.15
CA TYR A 148 8.23 9.69 2.11
C TYR A 148 7.36 10.56 2.98
N VAL A 149 6.03 10.36 2.93
CA VAL A 149 5.06 11.22 3.62
C VAL A 149 5.03 11.00 5.14
N GLY A 150 5.61 9.91 5.64
CA GLY A 150 5.56 9.56 7.06
C GLY A 150 4.19 9.07 7.50
N LEU A 151 4.01 8.98 8.80
CA LEU A 151 2.72 8.72 9.42
C LEU A 151 2.04 10.06 9.71
N GLU A 152 0.71 10.10 9.58
CA GLU A 152 -0.07 11.20 10.13
C GLU A 152 0.30 11.35 11.61
N ASP A 153 0.48 12.59 12.07
CA ASP A 153 0.55 12.85 13.50
C ASP A 153 -0.85 12.60 14.05
N SER A 154 -1.21 11.31 14.21
CA SER A 154 -2.26 10.98 15.16
C SER A 154 -1.65 11.33 16.51
N GLU A 155 -2.13 12.37 17.15
CA GLU A 155 -2.01 12.48 18.59
C GLU A 155 -2.72 11.24 19.13
N ASP A 156 -1.97 10.13 19.23
CA ASP A 156 -2.37 9.00 20.03
C ASP A 156 -2.32 9.52 21.48
N GLU A 157 -3.46 10.07 21.95
CA GLU A 157 -3.67 10.40 23.35
C GLU A 157 -3.57 9.17 24.26
N PHE A 158 -3.25 8.01 23.68
CA PHE A 158 -3.09 6.74 24.38
C PHE A 158 -1.64 6.54 24.79
N ASP A 159 -1.42 6.43 26.10
CA ASP A 159 -0.15 5.88 26.59
C ASP A 159 0.06 4.51 25.96
N PHE A 160 1.18 4.34 25.23
CA PHE A 160 1.56 3.09 24.57
C PHE A 160 1.45 1.91 25.54
N LYS A 161 1.82 2.11 26.80
CA LYS A 161 1.79 1.08 27.84
C LYS A 161 0.37 0.62 28.13
N GLU A 162 -0.57 1.54 28.31
CA GLU A 162 -1.98 1.20 28.57
C GLU A 162 -2.61 0.47 27.37
N ARG A 163 -2.32 0.94 26.16
CA ARG A 163 -2.82 0.29 24.94
C ARG A 163 -2.23 -1.10 24.74
N PHE A 164 -0.93 -1.24 24.99
CA PHE A 164 -0.26 -2.54 24.89
C PHE A 164 -0.81 -3.53 25.93
N GLU A 165 -0.97 -3.12 27.19
CA GLU A 165 -1.54 -3.96 28.25
C GLU A 165 -2.99 -4.37 27.92
N SER A 166 -3.79 -3.45 27.39
CA SER A 166 -5.16 -3.73 26.95
C SER A 166 -5.21 -4.78 25.84
N LEU A 167 -4.41 -4.62 24.78
CA LEU A 167 -4.32 -5.56 23.66
C LEU A 167 -3.76 -6.91 24.08
N GLN A 168 -2.77 -6.93 24.99
CA GLN A 168 -2.22 -8.17 25.55
C GLN A 168 -3.28 -8.95 26.33
N ASN A 169 -4.06 -8.27 27.16
CA ASN A 169 -5.14 -8.91 27.92
C ASN A 169 -6.26 -9.44 27.02
N GLU A 170 -6.60 -8.69 25.95
CA GLU A 170 -7.57 -9.15 24.95
C GLU A 170 -7.09 -10.41 24.24
N LEU A 171 -5.83 -10.44 23.80
CA LEU A 171 -5.22 -11.61 23.18
C LEU A 171 -5.23 -12.83 24.11
N ILE A 172 -4.84 -12.66 25.37
CA ILE A 172 -4.85 -13.75 26.38
C ILE A 172 -6.26 -14.30 26.55
N ASN A 173 -7.28 -13.44 26.57
CA ASN A 173 -8.67 -13.87 26.69
C ASN A 173 -9.16 -14.64 25.46
N GLN A 174 -8.81 -14.18 24.26
CA GLN A 174 -9.12 -14.87 23.00
C GLN A 174 -8.46 -16.25 22.93
N MET A 175 -7.21 -16.37 23.37
CA MET A 175 -6.52 -17.67 23.43
C MET A 175 -7.18 -18.64 24.43
N LYS A 176 -7.66 -18.15 25.57
CA LYS A 176 -8.41 -18.98 26.54
C LYS A 176 -9.75 -19.45 25.97
N GLU A 177 -10.45 -18.57 25.26
CA GLU A 177 -11.71 -18.90 24.59
C GLU A 177 -11.49 -19.94 23.49
N GLU A 178 -10.45 -19.78 22.69
CA GLU A 178 -10.05 -20.77 21.68
C GLU A 178 -9.82 -22.13 22.29
N GLN A 179 -9.06 -22.22 23.39
CA GLN A 179 -8.80 -23.48 24.08
C GLN A 179 -10.09 -24.13 24.60
N SER A 180 -10.98 -23.36 25.20
CA SER A 180 -12.29 -23.84 25.64
C SER A 180 -13.16 -24.35 24.48
N LEU A 181 -13.13 -23.66 23.35
CA LEU A 181 -13.86 -24.10 22.15
C LEU A 181 -13.27 -25.38 21.57
N ASN A 182 -11.97 -25.52 21.54
CA ASN A 182 -11.27 -26.73 21.09
C ASN A 182 -11.62 -27.92 21.96
N ASP A 183 -11.63 -27.76 23.29
CA ASP A 183 -12.03 -28.81 24.23
C ASP A 183 -13.49 -29.24 24.02
N ARG A 184 -14.40 -28.28 23.77
CA ARG A 184 -15.80 -28.57 23.46
C ARG A 184 -15.97 -29.31 22.14
N ILE A 185 -15.18 -28.95 21.11
CA ILE A 185 -15.17 -29.66 19.82
C ILE A 185 -14.71 -31.11 20.03
N LEU A 186 -13.61 -31.32 20.74
CA LEU A 186 -13.10 -32.67 21.05
C LEU A 186 -14.11 -33.51 21.83
N ALA A 187 -14.74 -32.92 22.84
CA ALA A 187 -15.79 -33.61 23.60
C ALA A 187 -17.01 -33.98 22.77
N ASN A 188 -17.41 -33.14 21.83
CA ASN A 188 -18.51 -33.43 20.91
C ASN A 188 -18.14 -34.50 19.89
N LEU A 189 -16.92 -34.47 19.35
CA LEU A 189 -16.41 -35.50 18.46
C LEU A 189 -16.36 -36.88 19.16
N ALA A 190 -15.92 -36.91 20.43
CA ALA A 190 -15.94 -38.16 21.21
C ALA A 190 -17.35 -38.72 21.42
N LYS A 191 -18.38 -37.88 21.56
CA LYS A 191 -19.76 -38.30 21.65
C LYS A 191 -20.25 -38.93 20.33
N VAL A 192 -19.87 -38.36 19.20
CA VAL A 192 -20.25 -38.90 17.87
C VAL A 192 -19.57 -40.25 17.61
N SER A 193 -18.30 -40.41 18.00
CA SER A 193 -17.59 -41.69 17.84
C SER A 193 -18.16 -42.81 18.73
N ASN A 194 -18.72 -42.49 19.89
CA ASN A 194 -19.34 -43.44 20.79
C ASN A 194 -20.78 -43.80 20.41
N SER A 195 -21.44 -43.07 19.50
CA SER A 195 -22.80 -43.30 19.08
C SER A 195 -22.95 -44.18 17.81
N GLY A 196 -21.94 -44.97 17.46
CA GLY A 196 -22.10 -46.13 16.55
C GLY A 196 -22.40 -45.80 15.08
N CYS A 197 -21.84 -44.72 14.54
CA CYS A 197 -21.76 -44.54 13.09
C CYS A 197 -20.34 -44.89 12.62
N GLU A 198 -20.21 -46.06 11.97
CA GLU A 198 -19.01 -46.38 11.19
C GLU A 198 -18.92 -45.41 9.98
N ALA A 199 -18.40 -44.24 10.20
CA ALA A 199 -18.01 -43.36 9.10
C ALA A 199 -16.48 -43.23 9.12
N ASN A 200 -15.83 -43.93 8.21
CA ASN A 200 -14.40 -43.86 7.94
C ASN A 200 -14.05 -42.47 7.38
N PHE A 201 -13.68 -41.53 8.22
CA PHE A 201 -13.03 -40.28 7.82
C PHE A 201 -11.59 -40.25 8.30
N PRO A 202 -10.59 -40.30 7.41
CA PRO A 202 -9.19 -40.12 7.80
C PRO A 202 -8.91 -38.63 7.91
N VAL A 203 -9.18 -38.00 9.05
CA VAL A 203 -8.68 -36.65 9.36
C VAL A 203 -7.33 -36.80 10.04
N LYS A 204 -6.25 -36.66 9.30
CA LYS A 204 -4.91 -36.40 9.86
C LYS A 204 -4.84 -34.94 10.29
N VAL A 205 -5.05 -34.67 11.55
CA VAL A 205 -4.73 -33.37 12.14
C VAL A 205 -3.22 -33.37 12.45
N ASN A 206 -2.44 -32.66 11.66
CA ASN A 206 -1.04 -32.36 11.97
C ASN A 206 -1.01 -31.32 13.07
N LEU A 207 -0.86 -31.72 14.30
CA LEU A 207 -0.46 -30.84 15.40
C LEU A 207 0.99 -30.40 15.16
N VAL A 208 1.19 -29.14 14.79
CA VAL A 208 2.49 -28.51 14.79
C VAL A 208 2.85 -28.23 16.25
N ALA A 209 3.72 -29.03 16.82
CA ALA A 209 4.31 -28.74 18.12
C ALA A 209 5.21 -27.50 17.96
N VAL A 210 4.85 -26.42 18.68
CA VAL A 210 5.75 -25.29 18.87
C VAL A 210 6.78 -25.70 19.89
N ASP A 211 8.02 -25.92 19.42
CA ASP A 211 9.17 -26.27 20.24
C ASP A 211 9.60 -25.01 21.01
N GLU A 212 9.58 -25.08 22.32
CA GLU A 212 10.12 -24.06 23.23
C GLU A 212 11.65 -24.05 23.12
N ARG A 213 12.20 -22.95 22.55
CA ARG A 213 13.57 -22.52 22.82
C ARG A 213 13.66 -21.00 22.95
#